data_300b7556f971869cfd441c7fee44cdd3
#
_entry.id   300b7556f971869cfd441c7fee44cdd3
#
_cell.length_a   1.000
_cell.length_b   1.000
_cell.length_c   1.000
_cell.angle_alpha   90.00
_cell.angle_beta   90.00
_cell.angle_gamma   90.00
#
_symmetry.space_group_name_H-M   'P 1'
#
loop_
_entity.id
_entity.type
_entity.pdbx_description
1 polymer ?
#
loop_
_entity_poly.entity_id
_entity_poly.type
_entity_poly.pdbx_seq_one_letter_code
_entity_poly.pdbx_strand_id
1 'polypeptide(L)'
;MRVMIVEDQTMIRSLLESYFRAEDGYRIMASIPGAKQAVEVCRTSSVDLILMDLQTENRENGLTAVRQIKAIQPKSKIIVVTSLIDCAVLDEAKRAGADSLWYKDSTQKRLMDVVRQTMA
;
A
#
# COMPACT_ATOMS: atom_id res chain seq x y z
N MET A 1 5.70 -6.00 12.62
CA MET A 1 4.71 -5.18 11.92
C MET A 1 3.94 -6.01 10.91
N ARG A 2 2.65 -5.83 10.89
CA ARG A 2 1.75 -6.54 9.98
C ARG A 2 1.57 -5.72 8.71
N VAL A 3 1.92 -6.31 7.57
CA VAL A 3 1.94 -5.64 6.26
C VAL A 3 0.91 -6.26 5.34
N MET A 4 0.14 -5.44 4.64
CA MET A 4 -0.74 -5.87 3.56
C MET A 4 -0.26 -5.26 2.25
N ILE A 5 -0.17 -6.09 1.21
CA ILE A 5 0.22 -5.68 -0.14
C ILE A 5 -0.99 -5.82 -1.05
N VAL A 6 -1.36 -4.72 -1.72
CA VAL A 6 -2.49 -4.68 -2.64
C VAL A 6 -1.99 -4.28 -4.02
N GLU A 7 -1.88 -5.25 -4.91
CA GLU A 7 -1.33 -5.08 -6.25
C GLU A 7 -1.88 -6.19 -7.16
N ASP A 8 -2.46 -5.83 -8.30
CA ASP A 8 -3.05 -6.82 -9.22
C ASP A 8 -2.01 -7.48 -10.15
N GLN A 9 -0.91 -6.81 -10.44
CA GLN A 9 0.15 -7.39 -11.26
C GLN A 9 0.95 -8.40 -10.43
N THR A 10 0.83 -9.68 -10.78
CA THR A 10 1.42 -10.78 -10.02
C THR A 10 2.93 -10.62 -9.84
N MET A 11 3.64 -10.21 -10.90
CA MET A 11 5.08 -10.03 -10.83
C MET A 11 5.49 -8.94 -9.84
N ILE A 12 4.80 -7.81 -9.87
CA ILE A 12 5.09 -6.68 -8.96
C ILE A 12 4.71 -7.06 -7.53
N ARG A 13 3.57 -7.73 -7.34
CA ARG A 13 3.14 -8.18 -6.02
C ARG A 13 4.16 -9.15 -5.42
N SER A 14 4.67 -10.10 -6.20
CA SER A 14 5.70 -11.04 -5.75
C SER A 14 7.02 -10.33 -5.41
N LEU A 15 7.37 -9.32 -6.20
CA LEU A 15 8.57 -8.52 -5.95
C LEU A 15 8.46 -7.78 -4.61
N LEU A 16 7.33 -7.12 -4.36
CA LEU A 16 7.07 -6.42 -3.10
C LEU A 16 7.10 -7.39 -1.91
N GLU A 17 6.51 -8.56 -2.07
CA GLU A 17 6.58 -9.61 -1.04
C GLU A 17 8.03 -9.97 -0.71
N SER A 18 8.88 -10.15 -1.75
CA SER A 18 10.28 -10.50 -1.55
C SER A 18 11.04 -9.42 -0.78
N TYR A 19 10.72 -8.15 -1.02
CA TYR A 19 11.36 -7.05 -0.32
C TYR A 19 11.09 -7.09 1.19
N PHE A 20 9.85 -7.35 1.58
CA PHE A 20 9.49 -7.43 3.00
C PHE A 20 9.99 -8.71 3.67
N ARG A 21 10.06 -9.82 2.92
CA ARG A 21 10.63 -11.06 3.47
C ARG A 21 12.12 -10.96 3.75
N ALA A 22 12.82 -10.11 3.01
CA ALA A 22 14.25 -9.89 3.22
C ALA A 22 14.56 -9.02 4.44
N GLU A 23 13.56 -8.35 5.01
CA GLU A 23 13.73 -7.44 6.14
C GLU A 23 13.12 -8.02 7.41
N ASP A 24 13.86 -7.97 8.51
CA ASP A 24 13.35 -8.40 9.81
C ASP A 24 12.30 -7.42 10.34
N GLY A 25 11.35 -7.92 11.11
CA GLY A 25 10.35 -7.09 11.76
C GLY A 25 9.06 -6.89 10.97
N TYR A 26 8.98 -7.40 9.74
CA TYR A 26 7.78 -7.30 8.91
C TYR A 26 7.17 -8.68 8.66
N ARG A 27 5.87 -8.77 8.82
CA ARG A 27 5.09 -9.97 8.52
C ARG A 27 4.02 -9.63 7.49
N ILE A 28 4.06 -10.30 6.34
CA ILE A 28 3.02 -10.15 5.33
C ILE A 28 1.79 -10.91 5.81
N MET A 29 0.76 -10.17 6.20
CA MET A 29 -0.48 -10.77 6.69
C MET A 29 -1.50 -10.98 5.57
N ALA A 30 -1.37 -10.25 4.46
CA ALA A 30 -2.18 -10.40 3.27
C ALA A 30 -1.45 -9.86 2.05
N SER A 31 -1.60 -10.55 0.91
CA SER A 31 -1.06 -10.13 -0.37
C SER A 31 -2.14 -10.42 -1.40
N ILE A 32 -2.80 -9.38 -1.89
CA ILE A 32 -4.08 -9.49 -2.61
C ILE A 32 -4.11 -8.58 -3.83
N PRO A 33 -4.94 -8.93 -4.84
CA PRO A 33 -4.97 -8.16 -6.08
C PRO A 33 -5.94 -6.98 -6.08
N GLY A 34 -6.90 -6.91 -5.15
CA GLY A 34 -8.02 -6.00 -5.25
C GLY A 34 -8.17 -5.01 -4.11
N ALA A 35 -8.45 -3.74 -4.44
CA ALA A 35 -8.65 -2.68 -3.48
C ALA A 35 -9.88 -2.92 -2.57
N LYS A 36 -10.97 -3.44 -3.13
CA LYS A 36 -12.17 -3.75 -2.34
C LYS A 36 -11.91 -4.84 -1.32
N GLN A 37 -11.16 -5.87 -1.71
CA GLN A 37 -10.78 -6.94 -0.80
C GLN A 37 -9.91 -6.40 0.34
N ALA A 38 -9.04 -5.42 0.06
CA ALA A 38 -8.21 -4.78 1.08
C ALA A 38 -9.07 -4.10 2.15
N VAL A 39 -10.13 -3.40 1.74
CA VAL A 39 -11.07 -2.77 2.68
C VAL A 39 -11.71 -3.82 3.58
N GLU A 40 -12.15 -4.94 3.00
CA GLU A 40 -12.77 -6.03 3.76
C GLU A 40 -11.80 -6.66 4.78
N VAL A 41 -10.53 -6.83 4.40
CA VAL A 41 -9.50 -7.32 5.34
C VAL A 41 -9.37 -6.36 6.53
N CYS A 42 -9.39 -5.07 6.29
CA CYS A 42 -9.26 -4.06 7.34
C CYS A 42 -10.49 -3.99 8.27
N ARG A 43 -11.64 -4.49 7.83
CA ARG A 43 -12.84 -4.56 8.70
C ARG A 43 -12.68 -5.61 9.79
N THR A 44 -11.90 -6.66 9.56
CA THR A 44 -11.79 -7.81 10.45
C THR A 44 -10.40 -8.00 11.06
N SER A 45 -9.39 -7.34 10.52
CA SER A 45 -8.00 -7.55 10.93
C SER A 45 -7.27 -6.21 11.07
N SER A 46 -6.43 -6.11 12.07
CA SER A 46 -5.56 -4.95 12.26
C SER A 46 -4.35 -5.04 11.34
N VAL A 47 -4.04 -3.96 10.65
CA VAL A 47 -2.91 -3.87 9.72
C VAL A 47 -2.08 -2.63 10.08
N ASP A 48 -0.76 -2.79 10.18
CA ASP A 48 0.12 -1.67 10.53
C ASP A 48 0.52 -0.85 9.32
N LEU A 49 0.81 -1.53 8.22
CA LEU A 49 1.28 -0.90 6.97
C LEU A 49 0.59 -1.52 5.77
N ILE A 50 0.12 -0.67 4.87
CA ILE A 50 -0.54 -1.09 3.63
C ILE A 50 0.19 -0.48 2.45
N LEU A 51 0.60 -1.31 1.50
CA LEU A 51 1.04 -0.87 0.18
C LEU A 51 -0.15 -0.97 -0.76
N MET A 52 -0.60 0.17 -1.28
CA MET A 52 -1.81 0.24 -2.07
C MET A 52 -1.54 0.74 -3.48
N ASP A 53 -1.78 -0.11 -4.48
CA ASP A 53 -1.81 0.32 -5.88
C ASP A 53 -3.01 1.24 -6.12
N LEU A 54 -2.83 2.24 -6.94
CA LEU A 54 -3.91 3.18 -7.27
C LEU A 54 -4.98 2.57 -8.15
N GLN A 55 -4.62 1.62 -8.99
CA GLN A 55 -5.57 0.93 -9.86
C GLN A 55 -5.33 -0.57 -9.74
N THR A 56 -6.30 -1.28 -9.19
CA THR A 56 -6.22 -2.72 -8.95
C THR A 56 -7.16 -3.49 -9.87
N GLU A 57 -7.33 -4.79 -9.64
CA GLU A 57 -8.17 -5.64 -10.49
C GLU A 57 -9.59 -5.08 -10.61
N ASN A 58 -10.24 -5.36 -11.73
CA ASN A 58 -11.60 -4.89 -12.04
C ASN A 58 -11.71 -3.36 -12.04
N ARG A 59 -10.61 -2.65 -12.28
CA ARG A 59 -10.53 -1.19 -12.29
C ARG A 59 -10.94 -0.56 -10.95
N GLU A 60 -10.74 -1.27 -9.87
CA GLU A 60 -11.02 -0.77 -8.52
C GLU A 60 -10.08 0.38 -8.17
N ASN A 61 -10.62 1.42 -7.55
CA ASN A 61 -9.90 2.64 -7.26
C ASN A 61 -9.20 2.55 -5.90
N GLY A 62 -7.87 2.58 -5.93
CA GLY A 62 -7.05 2.55 -4.72
C GLY A 62 -7.25 3.76 -3.81
N LEU A 63 -7.52 4.95 -4.37
CA LEU A 63 -7.76 6.15 -3.57
C LEU A 63 -9.05 6.04 -2.74
N THR A 64 -10.08 5.47 -3.34
CA THR A 64 -11.33 5.19 -2.61
C THR A 64 -11.07 4.23 -1.46
N ALA A 65 -10.28 3.17 -1.71
CA ALA A 65 -9.91 2.22 -0.67
C ALA A 65 -9.10 2.90 0.45
N VAL A 66 -8.17 3.79 0.12
CA VAL A 66 -7.38 4.54 1.11
C VAL A 66 -8.31 5.32 2.04
N ARG A 67 -9.29 6.04 1.50
CA ARG A 67 -10.27 6.77 2.31
C ARG A 67 -11.04 5.88 3.25
N GLN A 68 -11.53 4.75 2.73
CA GLN A 68 -12.31 3.79 3.50
C GLN A 68 -11.47 3.13 4.59
N ILE A 69 -10.24 2.73 4.27
CA ILE A 69 -9.33 2.12 5.24
C ILE A 69 -8.97 3.11 6.36
N LYS A 70 -8.67 4.35 6.02
CA LYS A 70 -8.37 5.37 7.03
C LYS A 70 -9.57 5.65 7.94
N ALA A 71 -10.78 5.53 7.44
CA ALA A 71 -11.98 5.66 8.26
C ALA A 71 -12.14 4.49 9.24
N ILE A 72 -11.78 3.27 8.81
CA ILE A 72 -11.87 2.06 9.62
C ILE A 72 -10.70 1.94 10.60
N GLN A 73 -9.49 2.20 10.12
CA GLN A 73 -8.25 2.05 10.88
C GLN A 73 -7.37 3.31 10.72
N PRO A 74 -7.69 4.40 11.43
CA PRO A 74 -6.95 5.67 11.26
C PRO A 74 -5.45 5.58 11.57
N LYS A 75 -5.05 4.60 12.38
CA LYS A 75 -3.64 4.42 12.77
C LYS A 75 -2.83 3.62 11.76
N SER A 76 -3.47 2.91 10.83
CA SER A 76 -2.76 2.18 9.77
C SER A 76 -2.04 3.18 8.87
N LYS A 77 -0.79 2.89 8.52
CA LYS A 77 -0.04 3.70 7.57
C LYS A 77 -0.24 3.15 6.17
N ILE A 78 -0.39 4.04 5.21
CA ILE A 78 -0.63 3.66 3.80
C ILE A 78 0.40 4.31 2.91
N ILE A 79 1.14 3.47 2.18
CA ILE A 79 2.05 3.89 1.11
C ILE A 79 1.35 3.60 -0.21
N VAL A 80 1.08 4.63 -0.98
CA VAL A 80 0.52 4.46 -2.32
C VAL A 80 1.65 4.08 -3.27
N VAL A 81 1.44 3.00 -4.01
CA VAL A 81 2.39 2.46 -5.00
C VAL A 81 1.88 2.83 -6.38
N THR A 82 2.66 3.56 -7.16
CA THR A 82 2.20 4.08 -8.44
C THR A 82 3.32 4.13 -9.48
N SER A 83 2.96 3.99 -10.74
CA SER A 83 3.83 4.27 -11.88
C SER A 83 3.61 5.67 -12.45
N LEU A 84 2.64 6.42 -11.91
CA LEU A 84 2.27 7.74 -12.43
C LEU A 84 3.02 8.84 -11.68
N ILE A 85 3.64 9.74 -12.44
CA ILE A 85 4.27 10.96 -11.92
C ILE A 85 3.37 12.13 -12.33
N ASP A 86 2.32 12.34 -11.56
CA ASP A 86 1.35 13.42 -11.81
C ASP A 86 1.05 14.10 -10.47
N CYS A 87 1.30 15.40 -10.41
CA CYS A 87 1.08 16.18 -9.18
C CYS A 87 -0.37 16.13 -8.71
N ALA A 88 -1.33 16.06 -9.63
CA ALA A 88 -2.74 15.96 -9.27
C ALA A 88 -3.04 14.63 -8.56
N VAL A 89 -2.44 13.54 -9.03
CA VAL A 89 -2.58 12.21 -8.38
C VAL A 89 -1.94 12.22 -7.00
N LEU A 90 -0.77 12.84 -6.86
CA LEU A 90 -0.09 12.96 -5.57
C LEU A 90 -0.94 13.74 -4.57
N ASP A 91 -1.53 14.84 -4.99
CA ASP A 91 -2.40 15.65 -4.13
C ASP A 91 -3.66 14.88 -3.73
N GLU A 92 -4.28 14.16 -4.67
CA GLU A 92 -5.45 13.34 -4.38
C GLU A 92 -5.13 12.22 -3.40
N ALA A 93 -3.95 11.59 -3.54
CA ALA A 93 -3.51 10.55 -2.61
C ALA A 93 -3.36 11.09 -1.19
N LYS A 94 -2.76 12.26 -1.04
CA LYS A 94 -2.63 12.92 0.26
C LYS A 94 -4.00 13.26 0.86
N ARG A 95 -4.90 13.81 0.07
CA ARG A 95 -6.27 14.16 0.52
C ARG A 95 -7.05 12.91 0.93
N ALA A 96 -6.78 11.78 0.27
CA ALA A 96 -7.42 10.50 0.63
C ALA A 96 -6.91 9.95 1.96
N GLY A 97 -5.73 10.39 2.42
CA GLY A 97 -5.14 9.97 3.67
C GLY A 97 -3.88 9.12 3.53
N ALA A 98 -3.31 9.02 2.32
CA ALA A 98 -2.05 8.32 2.11
C ALA A 98 -0.93 9.01 2.89
N ASP A 99 -0.10 8.22 3.57
CA ASP A 99 1.00 8.73 4.38
C ASP A 99 2.25 8.95 3.54
N SER A 100 2.47 8.14 2.51
CA SER A 100 3.65 8.22 1.64
C SER A 100 3.35 7.66 0.26
N LEU A 101 4.31 7.84 -0.64
CA LEU A 101 4.25 7.37 -2.03
C LEU A 101 5.54 6.66 -2.39
N TRP A 102 5.42 5.65 -3.24
CA TRP A 102 6.57 4.96 -3.82
C TRP A 102 6.29 4.67 -5.31
N TYR A 103 7.28 4.95 -6.16
CA TYR A 103 7.17 4.70 -7.59
C TYR A 103 7.62 3.28 -7.92
N LYS A 104 6.81 2.56 -8.72
CA LYS A 104 7.01 1.16 -9.05
C LYS A 104 8.35 0.87 -9.74
N ASP A 105 8.91 1.83 -10.46
CA ASP A 105 10.20 1.70 -11.13
C ASP A 105 11.39 2.09 -10.25
N SER A 106 11.13 2.38 -8.99
CA SER A 106 12.18 2.71 -8.01
C SER A 106 12.79 1.44 -7.39
N THR A 107 13.81 1.60 -6.56
CA THR A 107 14.57 0.49 -5.99
C THR A 107 13.96 -0.03 -4.69
N GLN A 108 14.35 -1.28 -4.33
CA GLN A 108 14.05 -1.85 -3.01
C GLN A 108 14.52 -0.96 -1.88
N LYS A 109 15.74 -0.42 -1.98
CA LYS A 109 16.31 0.44 -0.96
C LYS A 109 15.43 1.67 -0.73
N ARG A 110 14.95 2.30 -1.81
CA ARG A 110 14.06 3.46 -1.71
C ARG A 110 12.74 3.11 -1.05
N LEU A 111 12.17 1.96 -1.39
CA LEU A 111 10.95 1.50 -0.74
C LEU A 111 11.17 1.33 0.76
N MET A 112 12.23 0.66 1.16
CA MET A 112 12.49 0.43 2.59
C MET A 112 12.80 1.72 3.34
N ASP A 113 13.44 2.70 2.68
CA ASP A 113 13.63 4.03 3.25
C ASP A 113 12.29 4.73 3.48
N VAL A 114 11.38 4.68 2.50
CA VAL A 114 10.02 5.23 2.64
C VAL A 114 9.25 4.53 3.76
N VAL A 115 9.36 3.21 3.84
CA VAL A 115 8.72 2.42 4.91
C VAL A 115 9.21 2.88 6.28
N ARG A 116 10.51 3.00 6.48
CA ARG A 116 11.08 3.42 7.77
C ARG A 116 10.63 4.82 8.15
N GLN A 117 10.62 5.75 7.21
CA GLN A 117 10.15 7.12 7.45
C GLN A 117 8.67 7.15 7.80
N THR A 118 7.87 6.36 7.10
CA THR A 118 6.41 6.30 7.30
C THR A 118 6.06 5.70 8.66
N MET A 119 6.81 4.70 9.09
CA MET A 119 6.55 3.98 10.35
C MET A 119 7.25 4.58 11.56
N ALA A 120 8.11 5.57 11.34
CA ALA A 120 8.82 6.24 12.45
C ALA A 120 7.90 7.00 13.41
#